data_22c8e6e8915e5eeb2f16103d9add0d8d
#
_entry.id   22c8e6e8915e5eeb2f16103d9add0d8d
#
_cell.length_a   1.000
_cell.length_b   1.000
_cell.length_c   1.000
_cell.angle_alpha   90.00
_cell.angle_beta   90.00
_cell.angle_gamma   90.00
#
_symmetry.space_group_name_H-M   'P 1'
#
loop_
_entity.id
_entity.type
_entity.pdbx_description
1 polymer ?
#
loop_
_entity_poly.entity_id
_entity_poly.type
_entity_poly.pdbx_seq_one_letter_code
_entity_poly.pdbx_strand_id
1 'polypeptide(L)'
;TIGETVVNTRLYPSKALRDLSNPHNGAKKDQQGWQPKDMSEYKKLPNTTAGDNGGVHINSSIPGHAYYLFASVVGKEKAERVFYHTLTTYLSASSQFVDLRIGAKLACEDLHGKDSPEMTALIAAFDSVGILDNTEPFDPVADLPVNPGKEYVLLTAAPVANDGTTLYIADSAFGSLKSISKRPVSFRPSVSDDGSKVLFVSNKMLVALTLSDDKVTETIIDSSRIWALCAISRDGRHYAAVREKNDTSIYIGSMSDGSVRRYNLNGPVGNQVATGAVNSTALEWNLTDDEVVYDVFNLLTGQGSTGLQFWDIGFL
;
A
#
# COMPACT_ATOMS: atom_id res chain seq x y z
N THR A 1 -24.51 19.15 11.54
CA THR A 1 -24.64 18.11 12.58
C THR A 1 -25.13 16.80 11.98
N ILE A 2 -24.77 15.68 12.64
CA ILE A 2 -25.18 14.32 12.25
C ILE A 2 -25.80 13.62 13.46
N GLY A 3 -26.92 12.91 13.24
CA GLY A 3 -27.52 12.05 14.25
C GLY A 3 -28.39 12.78 15.28
N GLU A 4 -28.95 13.94 14.97
CA GLU A 4 -29.77 14.78 15.88
C GLU A 4 -31.02 14.08 16.39
N THR A 5 -31.59 13.18 15.58
CA THR A 5 -32.84 12.48 15.92
C THR A 5 -32.61 11.17 16.68
N VAL A 6 -31.36 10.72 16.81
CA VAL A 6 -31.06 9.39 17.39
C VAL A 6 -30.26 9.46 18.69
N VAL A 7 -29.77 10.63 19.09
CA VAL A 7 -28.96 10.78 20.30
C VAL A 7 -29.78 11.12 21.53
N ASN A 8 -29.33 10.63 22.68
CA ASN A 8 -29.80 11.10 23.97
C ASN A 8 -29.23 12.51 24.25
N THR A 9 -30.07 13.53 24.14
CA THR A 9 -29.66 14.95 24.26
C THR A 9 -29.14 15.32 25.66
N ARG A 10 -29.28 14.44 26.65
CA ARG A 10 -28.69 14.64 27.99
C ARG A 10 -27.20 14.24 27.99
N LEU A 11 -26.81 13.31 27.13
CA LEU A 11 -25.44 12.82 27.04
C LEU A 11 -24.60 13.59 26.00
N TYR A 12 -25.24 14.17 25.01
CA TYR A 12 -24.60 14.90 23.91
C TYR A 12 -24.99 16.39 23.97
N PRO A 13 -24.12 17.28 24.47
CA PRO A 13 -24.38 18.71 24.57
C PRO A 13 -24.72 19.37 23.24
N SER A 14 -24.15 18.90 22.13
CA SER A 14 -24.46 19.33 20.76
C SER A 14 -25.87 18.94 20.30
N LYS A 15 -26.56 18.08 21.04
CA LYS A 15 -27.82 17.44 20.62
C LYS A 15 -27.71 16.66 19.31
N ALA A 16 -26.50 16.23 18.97
CA ALA A 16 -26.18 15.46 17.79
C ALA A 16 -25.05 14.49 18.12
N LEU A 17 -24.93 13.40 17.34
CA LEU A 17 -23.81 12.46 17.45
C LEU A 17 -22.49 13.13 17.06
N ARG A 18 -22.53 14.01 16.07
CA ARG A 18 -21.39 14.77 15.57
C ARG A 18 -21.81 16.18 15.18
N ASP A 19 -20.97 17.13 15.53
CA ASP A 19 -21.05 18.50 15.05
C ASP A 19 -19.84 18.79 14.15
N LEU A 20 -20.04 18.78 12.84
CA LEU A 20 -18.97 19.01 11.88
C LEU A 20 -18.49 20.47 11.87
N SER A 21 -19.35 21.41 12.31
CA SER A 21 -18.96 22.83 12.40
C SER A 21 -18.03 23.10 13.58
N ASN A 22 -18.21 22.35 14.67
CA ASN A 22 -17.36 22.40 15.84
C ASN A 22 -17.31 21.04 16.56
N PRO A 23 -16.37 20.17 16.20
CA PRO A 23 -16.24 18.84 16.79
C PRO A 23 -16.15 18.80 18.32
N HIS A 24 -15.69 19.88 18.95
CA HIS A 24 -15.65 20.00 20.40
C HIS A 24 -17.01 20.06 21.09
N ASN A 25 -18.07 20.38 20.35
CA ASN A 25 -19.42 20.44 20.91
C ASN A 25 -19.96 19.06 21.33
N GLY A 26 -19.34 17.95 20.96
CA GLY A 26 -19.77 16.61 21.33
C GLY A 26 -19.76 16.36 22.83
N ALA A 27 -18.73 16.84 23.54
CA ALA A 27 -18.58 16.74 25.00
C ALA A 27 -17.46 17.66 25.50
N LYS A 28 -17.23 17.67 26.80
CA LYS A 28 -16.04 18.32 27.39
C LYS A 28 -14.79 17.55 26.97
N LYS A 29 -13.66 18.25 26.83
CA LYS A 29 -12.38 17.65 26.44
C LYS A 29 -12.07 16.40 27.26
N ASP A 30 -11.63 15.36 26.59
CA ASP A 30 -11.29 14.05 27.14
C ASP A 30 -12.47 13.26 27.76
N GLN A 31 -13.71 13.68 27.52
CA GLN A 31 -14.89 12.90 27.85
C GLN A 31 -15.45 12.18 26.61
N GLN A 32 -16.23 11.14 26.84
CA GLN A 32 -16.92 10.41 25.78
C GLN A 32 -17.76 11.37 24.93
N GLY A 33 -17.59 11.33 23.62
CA GLY A 33 -18.27 12.21 22.65
C GLY A 33 -17.47 13.45 22.25
N TRP A 34 -16.38 13.82 22.97
CA TRP A 34 -15.46 14.84 22.52
C TRP A 34 -14.65 14.34 21.33
N GLN A 35 -14.45 15.20 20.33
CA GLN A 35 -13.73 14.86 19.12
C GLN A 35 -12.74 15.94 18.73
N PRO A 36 -11.55 15.57 18.20
CA PRO A 36 -10.55 16.51 17.71
C PRO A 36 -11.10 17.33 16.53
N LYS A 37 -10.68 18.58 16.47
CA LYS A 37 -11.06 19.53 15.43
C LYS A 37 -10.05 19.57 14.29
N ASP A 38 -8.78 19.34 14.59
CA ASP A 38 -7.67 19.41 13.66
C ASP A 38 -6.56 18.39 14.02
N MET A 39 -5.53 18.30 13.17
CA MET A 39 -4.43 17.35 13.33
C MET A 39 -3.58 17.59 14.58
N SER A 40 -3.55 18.80 15.15
CA SER A 40 -2.82 19.06 16.41
C SER A 40 -3.45 18.35 17.60
N GLU A 41 -4.71 17.99 17.49
CA GLU A 41 -5.48 17.28 18.52
C GLU A 41 -5.63 15.77 18.22
N TYR A 42 -5.01 15.28 17.16
CA TYR A 42 -5.11 13.87 16.73
C TYR A 42 -4.76 12.90 17.87
N LYS A 43 -5.63 11.92 18.10
CA LYS A 43 -5.44 10.91 19.15
C LYS A 43 -4.74 9.68 18.58
N LYS A 44 -3.48 9.47 18.96
CA LYS A 44 -2.76 8.21 18.67
C LYS A 44 -3.24 7.13 19.62
N LEU A 45 -4.11 6.27 19.14
CA LEU A 45 -4.65 5.14 19.91
C LEU A 45 -4.12 3.82 19.32
N PRO A 46 -4.02 2.75 20.12
CA PRO A 46 -3.61 1.44 19.63
C PRO A 46 -4.57 0.91 18.56
N ASN A 47 -4.03 0.22 17.56
CA ASN A 47 -4.83 -0.46 16.53
C ASN A 47 -5.43 -1.76 17.09
N THR A 48 -6.34 -1.61 18.05
CA THR A 48 -7.10 -2.67 18.71
C THR A 48 -8.53 -2.23 18.90
N THR A 49 -9.45 -3.16 19.12
CA THR A 49 -10.87 -2.81 19.40
C THR A 49 -11.00 -1.89 20.62
N ALA A 50 -10.20 -2.10 21.68
CA ALA A 50 -10.20 -1.23 22.86
C ALA A 50 -9.61 0.16 22.56
N GLY A 51 -8.72 0.27 21.59
CA GLY A 51 -8.13 1.52 21.12
C GLY A 51 -8.88 2.15 19.94
N ASP A 52 -10.15 1.80 19.74
CA ASP A 52 -10.95 2.32 18.63
C ASP A 52 -10.32 2.06 17.24
N ASN A 53 -9.65 0.91 17.08
CA ASN A 53 -8.91 0.52 15.87
C ASN A 53 -8.00 1.65 15.36
N GLY A 54 -7.17 2.21 16.24
CA GLY A 54 -6.32 3.36 15.93
C GLY A 54 -7.00 4.71 16.05
N GLY A 55 -8.19 4.78 16.66
CA GLY A 55 -8.94 6.02 16.85
C GLY A 55 -9.79 6.43 15.65
N VAL A 56 -10.25 5.46 14.85
CA VAL A 56 -11.01 5.74 13.62
C VAL A 56 -12.28 6.54 13.86
N HIS A 57 -13.05 6.24 14.93
CA HIS A 57 -14.28 6.98 15.21
C HIS A 57 -14.02 8.36 15.80
N ILE A 58 -12.98 8.51 16.65
CA ILE A 58 -12.70 9.81 17.27
C ILE A 58 -12.01 10.77 16.29
N ASN A 59 -11.02 10.30 15.53
CA ASN A 59 -10.27 11.15 14.61
C ASN A 59 -11.01 11.47 13.31
N SER A 60 -12.06 10.72 12.95
CA SER A 60 -12.88 10.98 11.75
C SER A 60 -13.57 12.35 11.75
N SER A 61 -13.62 13.03 12.89
CA SER A 61 -14.11 14.40 12.99
C SER A 61 -13.20 15.41 12.29
N ILE A 62 -11.90 15.16 12.19
CA ILE A 62 -10.94 16.05 11.53
C ILE A 62 -11.24 16.20 10.03
N PRO A 63 -11.32 15.12 9.23
CA PRO A 63 -11.77 15.24 7.84
C PRO A 63 -13.23 15.68 7.72
N GLY A 64 -14.10 15.33 8.69
CA GLY A 64 -15.48 15.84 8.73
C GLY A 64 -15.54 17.36 8.90
N HIS A 65 -14.63 17.95 9.67
CA HIS A 65 -14.52 19.40 9.82
C HIS A 65 -13.98 20.06 8.54
N ALA A 66 -12.99 19.44 7.86
CA ALA A 66 -12.53 19.91 6.55
C ALA A 66 -13.68 19.94 5.52
N TYR A 67 -14.50 18.88 5.48
CA TYR A 67 -15.70 18.87 4.65
C TYR A 67 -16.64 20.04 4.96
N TYR A 68 -16.91 20.30 6.24
CA TYR A 68 -17.77 21.41 6.66
C TYR A 68 -17.22 22.78 6.21
N LEU A 69 -15.91 23.01 6.39
CA LEU A 69 -15.26 24.26 5.98
C LEU A 69 -15.37 24.45 4.46
N PHE A 70 -15.10 23.42 3.68
CA PHE A 70 -15.26 23.43 2.24
C PHE A 70 -16.70 23.70 1.82
N ALA A 71 -17.67 22.94 2.37
CA ALA A 71 -19.09 23.09 2.08
C ALA A 71 -19.63 24.49 2.43
N SER A 72 -19.08 25.15 3.46
CA SER A 72 -19.45 26.49 3.86
C SER A 72 -19.08 27.55 2.83
N VAL A 73 -18.08 27.29 1.99
CA VAL A 73 -17.63 28.19 0.92
C VAL A 73 -18.32 27.89 -0.40
N VAL A 74 -18.32 26.61 -0.83
CA VAL A 74 -18.78 26.23 -2.18
C VAL A 74 -20.24 25.79 -2.24
N GLY A 75 -20.87 25.62 -1.10
CA GLY A 75 -22.20 25.06 -0.96
C GLY A 75 -22.22 23.54 -0.82
N LYS A 76 -23.24 23.04 -0.12
CA LYS A 76 -23.37 21.63 0.26
C LYS A 76 -23.35 20.69 -0.95
N GLU A 77 -24.09 21.00 -1.99
CA GLU A 77 -24.23 20.13 -3.17
C GLU A 77 -22.88 19.88 -3.87
N LYS A 78 -22.10 20.93 -4.10
CA LYS A 78 -20.77 20.80 -4.72
C LYS A 78 -19.81 20.01 -3.82
N ALA A 79 -19.83 20.29 -2.52
CA ALA A 79 -18.98 19.60 -1.57
C ALA A 79 -19.32 18.10 -1.48
N GLU A 80 -20.60 17.73 -1.45
CA GLU A 80 -21.04 16.34 -1.46
C GLU A 80 -20.58 15.61 -2.71
N ARG A 81 -20.67 16.23 -3.88
CA ARG A 81 -20.22 15.63 -5.15
C ARG A 81 -18.73 15.39 -5.16
N VAL A 82 -17.91 16.35 -4.70
CA VAL A 82 -16.46 16.20 -4.63
C VAL A 82 -16.10 15.07 -3.67
N PHE A 83 -16.62 15.07 -2.44
CA PHE A 83 -16.29 14.05 -1.45
C PHE A 83 -16.82 12.66 -1.81
N TYR A 84 -17.98 12.55 -2.44
CA TYR A 84 -18.50 11.29 -2.94
C TYR A 84 -17.63 10.73 -4.10
N HIS A 85 -17.25 11.59 -5.03
CA HIS A 85 -16.34 11.20 -6.12
C HIS A 85 -14.97 10.78 -5.58
N THR A 86 -14.45 11.51 -4.59
CA THR A 86 -13.23 11.12 -3.87
C THR A 86 -13.36 9.71 -3.29
N LEU A 87 -14.41 9.44 -2.52
CA LEU A 87 -14.63 8.17 -1.84
C LEU A 87 -14.72 6.99 -2.82
N THR A 88 -15.41 7.20 -3.95
CA THR A 88 -15.71 6.12 -4.89
C THR A 88 -14.62 5.88 -5.95
N THR A 89 -13.72 6.85 -6.16
CA THR A 89 -12.76 6.81 -7.26
C THR A 89 -11.31 6.77 -6.77
N TYR A 90 -10.99 7.49 -5.71
CA TYR A 90 -9.61 7.76 -5.31
C TYR A 90 -9.19 7.14 -3.98
N LEU A 91 -10.14 6.64 -3.16
CA LEU A 91 -9.81 6.06 -1.86
C LEU A 91 -9.91 4.53 -1.88
N SER A 92 -9.05 3.93 -1.08
CA SER A 92 -9.04 2.50 -0.75
C SER A 92 -9.30 2.28 0.74
N ALA A 93 -9.40 1.03 1.16
CA ALA A 93 -9.60 0.68 2.57
C ALA A 93 -8.42 1.08 3.48
N SER A 94 -7.23 1.26 2.92
CA SER A 94 -6.01 1.66 3.64
C SER A 94 -5.69 3.15 3.56
N SER A 95 -6.51 3.94 2.85
CA SER A 95 -6.28 5.38 2.67
C SER A 95 -6.24 6.13 4.00
N GLN A 96 -5.24 7.00 4.12
CA GLN A 96 -5.02 7.88 5.26
C GLN A 96 -5.61 9.29 4.98
N PHE A 97 -5.51 10.20 5.95
CA PHE A 97 -6.04 11.57 5.78
C PHE A 97 -5.34 12.35 4.68
N VAL A 98 -4.05 12.10 4.45
CA VAL A 98 -3.32 12.71 3.33
C VAL A 98 -3.84 12.20 1.99
N ASP A 99 -4.18 10.91 1.88
CA ASP A 99 -4.76 10.34 0.66
C ASP A 99 -6.13 10.91 0.37
N LEU A 100 -6.93 11.16 1.42
CA LEU A 100 -8.21 11.86 1.29
C LEU A 100 -8.00 13.26 0.70
N ARG A 101 -7.01 14.03 1.17
CA ARG A 101 -6.70 15.35 0.62
C ARG A 101 -6.29 15.25 -0.86
N ILE A 102 -5.38 14.34 -1.19
CA ILE A 102 -4.90 14.14 -2.57
C ILE A 102 -6.07 13.72 -3.47
N GLY A 103 -6.84 12.71 -3.06
CA GLY A 103 -8.00 12.24 -3.81
C GLY A 103 -9.09 13.31 -3.96
N ALA A 104 -9.31 14.15 -2.94
CA ALA A 104 -10.26 15.25 -3.01
C ALA A 104 -9.81 16.35 -3.99
N LYS A 105 -8.51 16.63 -4.09
CA LYS A 105 -7.96 17.54 -5.10
C LYS A 105 -8.19 16.99 -6.51
N LEU A 106 -7.90 15.70 -6.75
CA LEU A 106 -8.16 15.06 -8.03
C LEU A 106 -9.66 15.06 -8.39
N ALA A 107 -10.53 14.70 -7.45
CA ALA A 107 -11.97 14.74 -7.65
C ALA A 107 -12.49 16.17 -7.92
N CYS A 108 -11.92 17.17 -7.24
CA CYS A 108 -12.25 18.58 -7.49
C CYS A 108 -11.76 19.05 -8.86
N GLU A 109 -10.59 18.61 -9.30
CA GLU A 109 -10.06 18.87 -10.65
C GLU A 109 -10.96 18.27 -11.72
N ASP A 110 -11.40 17.02 -11.55
CA ASP A 110 -12.31 16.33 -12.47
C ASP A 110 -13.66 17.05 -12.63
N LEU A 111 -14.19 17.57 -11.53
CA LEU A 111 -15.54 18.15 -11.50
C LEU A 111 -15.58 19.66 -11.79
N HIS A 112 -14.51 20.37 -11.48
CA HIS A 112 -14.49 21.85 -11.51
C HIS A 112 -13.27 22.44 -12.21
N GLY A 113 -12.23 21.64 -12.45
CA GLY A 113 -10.95 22.09 -13.04
C GLY A 113 -9.92 22.51 -11.98
N LYS A 114 -8.64 22.41 -12.38
CA LYS A 114 -7.47 22.60 -11.53
C LYS A 114 -7.39 24.00 -10.86
N ASP A 115 -7.72 25.04 -11.60
CA ASP A 115 -7.60 26.42 -11.15
C ASP A 115 -8.94 27.02 -10.71
N SER A 116 -9.90 26.18 -10.33
CA SER A 116 -11.24 26.59 -9.93
C SER A 116 -11.26 27.24 -8.53
N PRO A 117 -12.23 28.12 -8.28
CA PRO A 117 -12.50 28.61 -6.91
C PRO A 117 -12.79 27.49 -5.92
N GLU A 118 -13.40 26.40 -6.38
CA GLU A 118 -13.66 25.19 -5.59
C GLU A 118 -12.34 24.54 -5.16
N MET A 119 -11.34 24.42 -6.03
CA MET A 119 -10.03 23.91 -5.69
C MET A 119 -9.34 24.76 -4.62
N THR A 120 -9.37 26.08 -4.78
CA THR A 120 -8.81 27.01 -3.78
C THR A 120 -9.49 26.86 -2.42
N ALA A 121 -10.83 26.75 -2.40
CA ALA A 121 -11.58 26.55 -1.17
C ALA A 121 -11.32 25.18 -0.51
N LEU A 122 -11.14 24.14 -1.33
CA LEU A 122 -10.81 22.79 -0.86
C LEU A 122 -9.46 22.75 -0.17
N ILE A 123 -8.44 23.30 -0.80
CA ILE A 123 -7.07 23.38 -0.24
C ILE A 123 -7.11 24.13 1.10
N ALA A 124 -7.73 25.31 1.14
CA ALA A 124 -7.85 26.09 2.36
C ALA A 124 -8.57 25.36 3.50
N ALA A 125 -9.60 24.57 3.17
CA ALA A 125 -10.32 23.75 4.16
C ALA A 125 -9.42 22.67 4.77
N PHE A 126 -8.67 21.94 3.97
CA PHE A 126 -7.73 20.94 4.45
C PHE A 126 -6.57 21.55 5.24
N ASP A 127 -6.02 22.67 4.77
CA ASP A 127 -4.98 23.41 5.49
C ASP A 127 -5.45 23.86 6.87
N SER A 128 -6.70 24.32 6.98
CA SER A 128 -7.28 24.79 8.24
C SER A 128 -7.41 23.70 9.30
N VAL A 129 -7.50 22.44 8.92
CA VAL A 129 -7.54 21.30 9.84
C VAL A 129 -6.18 20.62 9.97
N GLY A 130 -5.13 21.14 9.31
CA GLY A 130 -3.78 20.61 9.39
C GLY A 130 -3.57 19.28 8.66
N ILE A 131 -4.47 18.89 7.76
CA ILE A 131 -4.22 17.83 6.80
C ILE A 131 -3.52 18.49 5.61
N LEU A 132 -2.20 18.53 5.67
CA LEU A 132 -1.36 19.18 4.68
C LEU A 132 -0.97 18.20 3.58
N ASP A 133 -0.73 18.69 2.38
CA ASP A 133 0.11 17.95 1.44
C ASP A 133 1.43 17.71 2.17
N ASN A 134 1.96 16.50 2.12
CA ASN A 134 3.33 16.28 2.57
C ASN A 134 4.16 17.31 1.79
N THR A 135 4.60 18.36 2.51
CA THR A 135 5.23 19.53 1.91
C THR A 135 6.65 19.28 1.42
N GLU A 136 7.18 18.14 1.75
CA GLU A 136 8.28 17.58 0.99
C GLU A 136 7.65 17.12 -0.34
N PRO A 137 8.01 17.71 -1.48
CA PRO A 137 7.62 17.13 -2.75
C PRO A 137 8.09 15.69 -2.70
N PHE A 138 7.18 14.73 -2.83
CA PHE A 138 7.57 13.39 -3.18
C PHE A 138 8.26 13.54 -4.54
N ASP A 139 9.56 13.81 -4.50
CA ASP A 139 10.42 13.59 -5.62
C ASP A 139 10.76 12.11 -5.58
N PRO A 140 10.10 11.27 -6.38
CA PRO A 140 10.40 9.84 -6.40
C PRO A 140 11.85 9.57 -6.83
N VAL A 141 12.56 10.62 -7.23
CA VAL A 141 13.96 10.58 -7.63
C VAL A 141 14.89 11.16 -6.55
N ALA A 142 14.43 12.14 -5.74
CA ALA A 142 15.30 12.82 -4.76
C ALA A 142 15.59 12.00 -3.51
N ASP A 143 14.68 11.08 -3.12
CA ASP A 143 14.85 10.24 -1.93
C ASP A 143 15.51 8.89 -2.21
N LEU A 144 15.72 8.55 -3.47
CA LEU A 144 16.52 7.39 -3.81
C LEU A 144 17.99 7.79 -3.78
N PRO A 145 18.81 7.23 -2.88
CA PRO A 145 20.25 7.45 -2.94
C PRO A 145 20.71 7.05 -4.34
N VAL A 146 21.28 8.01 -5.05
CA VAL A 146 21.89 7.72 -6.36
C VAL A 146 22.90 6.63 -6.12
N ASN A 147 22.67 5.44 -6.67
CA ASN A 147 23.66 4.39 -6.61
C ASN A 147 24.91 4.87 -7.37
N PRO A 148 26.01 5.16 -6.67
CA PRO A 148 27.22 5.68 -7.31
C PRO A 148 27.94 4.64 -8.15
N GLY A 149 27.41 3.41 -8.21
CA GLY A 149 27.95 2.30 -8.94
C GLY A 149 27.69 2.37 -10.45
N LYS A 150 28.31 1.44 -11.16
CA LYS A 150 28.01 1.22 -12.59
C LYS A 150 26.64 0.58 -12.71
N GLU A 151 25.87 1.04 -13.69
CA GLU A 151 24.62 0.40 -14.04
C GLU A 151 24.85 -0.93 -14.75
N TYR A 152 24.09 -1.93 -14.36
CA TYR A 152 24.10 -3.26 -14.97
C TYR A 152 22.67 -3.69 -15.32
N VAL A 153 22.57 -4.47 -16.38
CA VAL A 153 21.32 -5.09 -16.82
C VAL A 153 21.37 -6.58 -16.47
N LEU A 154 20.39 -7.05 -15.69
CA LEU A 154 20.19 -8.46 -15.43
C LEU A 154 19.36 -9.07 -16.55
N LEU A 155 19.84 -10.13 -17.18
CA LEU A 155 19.22 -10.79 -18.31
C LEU A 155 18.96 -12.25 -17.99
N THR A 156 17.78 -12.74 -18.38
CA THR A 156 17.46 -14.16 -18.41
C THR A 156 17.47 -14.66 -19.84
N ALA A 157 18.20 -15.74 -20.11
CA ALA A 157 18.11 -16.40 -21.39
C ALA A 157 16.99 -17.45 -21.37
N ALA A 158 16.18 -17.51 -22.44
CA ALA A 158 15.29 -18.63 -22.65
C ALA A 158 16.12 -19.95 -22.70
N PRO A 159 15.60 -21.08 -22.20
CA PRO A 159 16.32 -22.33 -22.28
C PRO A 159 16.58 -22.66 -23.75
N VAL A 160 17.82 -22.51 -24.19
CA VAL A 160 18.29 -23.13 -25.42
C VAL A 160 18.42 -24.61 -25.10
N ALA A 161 17.78 -25.46 -25.86
CA ALA A 161 17.73 -26.90 -25.64
C ALA A 161 19.15 -27.44 -25.44
N ASN A 162 19.59 -27.69 -24.27
CA ASN A 162 20.77 -28.36 -23.75
C ASN A 162 21.54 -27.63 -22.64
N ASP A 163 21.28 -26.36 -22.31
CA ASP A 163 22.20 -25.63 -21.44
C ASP A 163 21.54 -24.99 -20.17
N GLY A 164 20.30 -25.23 -19.92
CA GLY A 164 19.57 -24.63 -18.77
C GLY A 164 19.57 -23.10 -18.83
N THR A 165 18.48 -22.49 -18.54
CA THR A 165 18.39 -21.03 -18.52
C THR A 165 19.43 -20.47 -17.59
N THR A 166 20.22 -19.55 -18.04
CA THR A 166 21.24 -18.88 -17.25
C THR A 166 20.84 -17.43 -17.00
N LEU A 167 21.24 -16.94 -15.85
CA LEU A 167 21.23 -15.52 -15.55
C LEU A 167 22.53 -14.90 -16.04
N TYR A 168 22.41 -13.77 -16.71
CA TYR A 168 23.53 -12.97 -17.18
C TYR A 168 23.45 -11.56 -16.59
N ILE A 169 24.59 -10.95 -16.40
CA ILE A 169 24.76 -9.54 -16.14
C ILE A 169 25.51 -8.91 -17.32
N ALA A 170 25.04 -7.75 -17.76
CA ALA A 170 25.70 -6.93 -18.77
C ALA A 170 25.85 -5.50 -18.27
N ASP A 171 26.80 -4.76 -18.81
CA ASP A 171 26.80 -3.31 -18.64
C ASP A 171 25.63 -2.67 -19.39
N SER A 172 25.33 -1.40 -19.11
CA SER A 172 24.22 -0.67 -19.73
C SER A 172 24.33 -0.54 -21.25
N ALA A 173 25.51 -0.72 -21.81
CA ALA A 173 25.76 -0.72 -23.24
C ALA A 173 25.72 -2.14 -23.86
N PHE A 174 25.43 -3.18 -23.07
CA PHE A 174 25.47 -4.59 -23.45
C PHE A 174 26.83 -5.07 -23.97
N GLY A 175 27.92 -4.36 -23.62
CA GLY A 175 29.26 -4.63 -24.12
C GLY A 175 29.97 -5.79 -23.46
N SER A 176 29.57 -6.18 -22.24
CA SER A 176 30.18 -7.27 -21.49
C SER A 176 29.13 -8.19 -20.88
N LEU A 177 28.81 -9.27 -21.55
CA LEU A 177 27.87 -10.26 -21.07
C LEU A 177 28.58 -11.34 -20.24
N LYS A 178 28.24 -11.45 -18.95
CA LYS A 178 28.81 -12.43 -18.02
C LYS A 178 27.72 -13.34 -17.48
N SER A 179 27.86 -14.64 -17.56
CA SER A 179 27.01 -15.61 -16.90
C SER A 179 27.24 -15.58 -15.39
N ILE A 180 26.19 -15.43 -14.59
CA ILE A 180 26.26 -15.37 -13.13
C ILE A 180 25.56 -16.54 -12.45
N SER A 181 24.67 -17.27 -13.15
CA SER A 181 24.10 -18.52 -12.67
C SER A 181 23.73 -19.44 -13.83
N LYS A 182 23.89 -20.74 -13.61
CA LYS A 182 23.49 -21.81 -14.54
C LYS A 182 22.16 -22.44 -14.13
N ARG A 183 21.51 -21.96 -13.08
CA ARG A 183 20.22 -22.47 -12.64
C ARG A 183 19.09 -21.95 -13.49
N PRO A 184 18.15 -22.81 -13.89
CA PRO A 184 16.96 -22.34 -14.58
C PRO A 184 16.19 -21.37 -13.70
N VAL A 185 15.76 -20.27 -14.30
CA VAL A 185 14.96 -19.23 -13.64
C VAL A 185 13.49 -19.44 -13.98
N SER A 186 12.66 -19.64 -12.99
CA SER A 186 11.23 -19.96 -13.19
C SER A 186 10.36 -18.71 -13.38
N PHE A 187 10.81 -17.56 -12.87
CA PHE A 187 10.10 -16.29 -12.93
C PHE A 187 11.10 -15.11 -12.91
N ARG A 188 10.61 -13.87 -13.04
CA ARG A 188 11.44 -12.66 -13.00
C ARG A 188 12.31 -12.65 -11.73
N PRO A 189 13.63 -12.52 -11.84
CA PRO A 189 14.49 -12.32 -10.69
C PRO A 189 14.25 -10.95 -10.06
N SER A 190 14.48 -10.84 -8.75
CA SER A 190 14.44 -9.59 -8.00
C SER A 190 15.85 -9.21 -7.54
N VAL A 191 16.15 -7.91 -7.53
CA VAL A 191 17.50 -7.38 -7.27
C VAL A 191 17.42 -6.34 -6.17
N SER A 192 18.38 -6.33 -5.23
CA SER A 192 18.54 -5.25 -4.25
C SER A 192 18.99 -3.95 -4.91
N ASP A 193 18.67 -2.79 -4.32
CA ASP A 193 18.98 -1.48 -4.91
C ASP A 193 20.47 -1.24 -5.15
N ASP A 194 21.32 -1.79 -4.27
CA ASP A 194 22.77 -1.71 -4.41
C ASP A 194 23.35 -2.68 -5.47
N GLY A 195 22.47 -3.50 -6.09
CA GLY A 195 22.86 -4.51 -7.06
C GLY A 195 23.67 -5.67 -6.50
N SER A 196 23.88 -5.73 -5.18
CA SER A 196 24.74 -6.75 -4.56
C SER A 196 24.09 -8.11 -4.42
N LYS A 197 22.73 -8.17 -4.48
CA LYS A 197 21.98 -9.41 -4.30
C LYS A 197 20.92 -9.60 -5.37
N VAL A 198 20.78 -10.83 -5.81
CA VAL A 198 19.71 -11.26 -6.73
C VAL A 198 19.00 -12.44 -6.10
N LEU A 199 17.67 -12.36 -5.99
CA LEU A 199 16.82 -13.45 -5.52
C LEU A 199 15.94 -13.96 -6.67
N PHE A 200 15.81 -15.26 -6.80
CA PHE A 200 14.98 -15.89 -7.84
C PHE A 200 14.50 -17.27 -7.44
N VAL A 201 13.47 -17.74 -8.14
CA VAL A 201 12.98 -19.11 -8.01
C VAL A 201 13.61 -19.98 -9.08
N SER A 202 14.23 -21.08 -8.65
CA SER A 202 14.79 -22.10 -9.52
C SER A 202 14.29 -23.48 -9.11
N ASN A 203 13.62 -24.19 -10.02
CA ASN A 203 13.02 -25.50 -9.72
C ASN A 203 12.21 -25.49 -8.40
N LYS A 204 11.44 -24.41 -8.19
CA LYS A 204 10.62 -24.16 -6.99
C LYS A 204 11.40 -23.96 -5.69
N MET A 205 12.71 -23.80 -5.75
CA MET A 205 13.56 -23.42 -4.63
C MET A 205 13.80 -21.90 -4.64
N LEU A 206 14.00 -21.30 -3.48
CA LEU A 206 14.49 -19.93 -3.37
C LEU A 206 16.02 -19.93 -3.42
N VAL A 207 16.58 -19.19 -4.35
CA VAL A 207 18.02 -19.10 -4.59
C VAL A 207 18.43 -17.63 -4.59
N ALA A 208 19.48 -17.32 -3.86
CA ALA A 208 20.10 -16.00 -3.86
C ALA A 208 21.49 -16.02 -4.45
N LEU A 209 21.84 -15.00 -5.20
CA LEU A 209 23.21 -14.69 -5.57
C LEU A 209 23.65 -13.46 -4.77
N THR A 210 24.88 -13.52 -4.27
CA THR A 210 25.59 -12.35 -3.77
C THR A 210 26.67 -12.01 -4.79
N LEU A 211 26.62 -10.80 -5.31
CA LEU A 211 27.51 -10.27 -6.32
C LEU A 211 28.55 -9.37 -5.65
N SER A 212 29.79 -9.61 -5.90
CA SER A 212 30.90 -8.71 -5.57
C SER A 212 31.79 -8.54 -6.83
N ASP A 213 32.68 -7.56 -6.82
CA ASP A 213 33.47 -7.20 -8.02
C ASP A 213 34.10 -8.41 -8.73
N ASP A 214 34.62 -9.36 -7.98
CA ASP A 214 35.34 -10.51 -8.52
C ASP A 214 34.64 -11.85 -8.33
N LYS A 215 33.51 -11.91 -7.56
CA LYS A 215 32.93 -13.17 -7.16
C LYS A 215 31.42 -13.16 -7.16
N VAL A 216 30.83 -14.21 -7.69
CA VAL A 216 29.42 -14.54 -7.53
C VAL A 216 29.30 -15.72 -6.56
N THR A 217 28.57 -15.53 -5.47
CA THR A 217 28.30 -16.61 -4.51
C THR A 217 26.82 -16.96 -4.59
N GLU A 218 26.54 -18.24 -4.82
CA GLU A 218 25.19 -18.77 -4.87
C GLU A 218 24.83 -19.44 -3.54
N THR A 219 23.65 -19.13 -3.00
CA THR A 219 23.12 -19.70 -1.77
C THR A 219 21.69 -20.16 -1.99
N ILE A 220 21.37 -21.38 -1.60
CA ILE A 220 19.99 -21.87 -1.56
C ILE A 220 19.37 -21.38 -0.24
N ILE A 221 18.41 -20.48 -0.33
CA ILE A 221 17.71 -19.95 0.85
C ILE A 221 16.70 -20.97 1.36
N ASP A 222 15.95 -21.61 0.45
CA ASP A 222 15.02 -22.67 0.80
C ASP A 222 14.97 -23.72 -0.31
N SER A 223 15.21 -24.99 0.07
CA SER A 223 15.23 -26.14 -0.83
C SER A 223 13.93 -26.96 -0.85
N SER A 224 12.88 -26.50 -0.20
CA SER A 224 11.62 -27.25 -0.03
C SER A 224 10.81 -27.48 -1.31
N ARG A 225 11.17 -26.80 -2.41
CA ARG A 225 10.55 -26.93 -3.73
C ARG A 225 9.05 -26.61 -3.75
N ILE A 226 8.68 -25.54 -3.11
CA ILE A 226 7.28 -25.09 -2.98
C ILE A 226 7.04 -23.68 -3.48
N TRP A 227 8.07 -22.96 -3.88
CA TRP A 227 8.03 -21.54 -4.20
C TRP A 227 7.68 -21.26 -5.66
N ALA A 228 6.84 -20.24 -5.87
CA ALA A 228 6.40 -19.78 -7.17
C ALA A 228 7.00 -18.43 -7.54
N LEU A 229 7.02 -17.48 -6.61
CA LEU A 229 7.41 -16.09 -6.83
C LEU A 229 8.18 -15.56 -5.62
N CYS A 230 9.08 -14.64 -5.85
CA CYS A 230 9.81 -13.96 -4.77
C CYS A 230 10.22 -12.54 -5.17
N ALA A 231 10.38 -11.69 -4.15
CA ALA A 231 10.94 -10.35 -4.26
C ALA A 231 11.91 -10.11 -3.09
N ILE A 232 13.10 -9.59 -3.37
CA ILE A 232 14.04 -9.14 -2.34
C ILE A 232 13.75 -7.69 -1.97
N SER A 233 13.92 -7.33 -0.69
CA SER A 233 13.85 -5.93 -0.25
C SER A 233 14.96 -5.11 -0.90
N ARG A 234 14.74 -3.82 -1.03
CA ARG A 234 15.66 -2.90 -1.66
C ARG A 234 17.00 -2.85 -0.94
N ASP A 235 16.99 -2.94 0.39
CA ASP A 235 18.17 -3.00 1.23
C ASP A 235 18.84 -4.40 1.25
N GLY A 236 18.24 -5.38 0.58
CA GLY A 236 18.74 -6.75 0.49
C GLY A 236 18.73 -7.55 1.78
N ARG A 237 17.99 -7.11 2.82
CA ARG A 237 17.95 -7.79 4.13
C ARG A 237 16.80 -8.76 4.29
N HIS A 238 15.72 -8.53 3.56
CA HIS A 238 14.49 -9.32 3.63
C HIS A 238 14.08 -9.83 2.25
N TYR A 239 13.18 -10.79 2.25
CA TYR A 239 12.51 -11.22 1.03
C TYR A 239 11.03 -11.48 1.32
N ALA A 240 10.22 -11.29 0.29
CA ALA A 240 8.85 -11.75 0.23
C ALA A 240 8.76 -12.92 -0.74
N ALA A 241 7.95 -13.93 -0.44
CA ALA A 241 7.74 -15.07 -1.33
C ALA A 241 6.34 -15.65 -1.20
N VAL A 242 5.82 -16.23 -2.30
CA VAL A 242 4.58 -16.98 -2.33
C VAL A 242 4.83 -18.40 -2.80
N ARG A 243 4.04 -19.33 -2.27
CA ARG A 243 4.13 -20.76 -2.63
C ARG A 243 3.30 -21.07 -3.86
N GLU A 244 3.64 -22.16 -4.53
CA GLU A 244 2.78 -22.70 -5.58
C GLU A 244 1.45 -23.20 -5.02
N LYS A 245 0.39 -22.96 -5.77
CA LYS A 245 -0.97 -23.48 -5.66
C LYS A 245 -1.61 -23.51 -4.27
N ASN A 246 -2.75 -22.84 -4.17
CA ASN A 246 -3.67 -22.90 -3.03
C ASN A 246 -3.12 -22.40 -1.69
N ASP A 247 -2.03 -21.66 -1.67
CA ASP A 247 -1.56 -20.98 -0.47
C ASP A 247 -2.00 -19.51 -0.53
N THR A 248 -2.84 -19.10 0.42
CA THR A 248 -3.36 -17.73 0.56
C THR A 248 -2.46 -16.86 1.43
N SER A 249 -1.14 -17.08 1.36
CA SER A 249 -0.19 -16.44 2.26
C SER A 249 1.02 -15.90 1.54
N ILE A 250 1.53 -14.79 2.06
CA ILE A 250 2.87 -14.27 1.75
C ILE A 250 3.81 -14.64 2.90
N TYR A 251 5.01 -15.00 2.57
CA TYR A 251 6.07 -15.34 3.50
C TYR A 251 7.14 -14.26 3.45
N ILE A 252 7.37 -13.59 4.56
CA ILE A 252 8.44 -12.61 4.72
C ILE A 252 9.59 -13.26 5.46
N GLY A 253 10.75 -13.34 4.84
CA GLY A 253 11.93 -13.96 5.41
C GLY A 253 13.09 -13.00 5.55
N SER A 254 13.96 -13.26 6.51
CA SER A 254 15.22 -12.55 6.72
C SER A 254 16.34 -13.25 5.98
N MET A 255 17.15 -12.48 5.25
CA MET A 255 18.32 -12.96 4.54
C MET A 255 19.51 -13.24 5.48
N SER A 256 19.47 -12.75 6.71
CA SER A 256 20.57 -12.84 7.67
C SER A 256 20.47 -14.03 8.63
N ASP A 257 19.29 -14.30 9.17
CA ASP A 257 19.09 -15.33 10.20
C ASP A 257 18.17 -16.47 9.76
N GLY A 258 17.61 -16.38 8.54
CA GLY A 258 16.74 -17.39 7.98
C GLY A 258 15.36 -17.48 8.64
N SER A 259 15.00 -16.53 9.51
CA SER A 259 13.66 -16.47 10.10
C SER A 259 12.62 -16.19 9.02
N VAL A 260 11.44 -16.82 9.14
CA VAL A 260 10.34 -16.64 8.18
C VAL A 260 9.04 -16.43 8.94
N ARG A 261 8.30 -15.40 8.57
CA ARG A 261 6.95 -15.13 9.07
C ARG A 261 5.93 -15.32 7.95
N ARG A 262 4.81 -15.90 8.29
CA ARG A 262 3.68 -16.12 7.38
C ARG A 262 2.61 -15.06 7.64
N TYR A 263 2.12 -14.46 6.57
CA TYR A 263 1.01 -13.50 6.59
C TYR A 263 -0.08 -13.99 5.65
N ASN A 264 -1.32 -13.99 6.12
CA ASN A 264 -2.45 -14.33 5.26
C ASN A 264 -2.73 -13.16 4.32
N LEU A 265 -3.01 -13.47 3.06
CA LEU A 265 -3.49 -12.48 2.12
C LEU A 265 -4.83 -11.91 2.61
N ASN A 266 -4.95 -10.59 2.60
CA ASN A 266 -6.21 -9.95 2.91
C ASN A 266 -7.20 -10.21 1.78
N GLY A 267 -8.34 -10.80 2.13
CA GLY A 267 -9.46 -10.88 1.20
C GLY A 267 -10.10 -9.51 1.00
N PRO A 268 -10.94 -9.37 -0.04
CA PRO A 268 -11.67 -8.13 -0.28
C PRO A 268 -12.51 -7.74 0.95
N VAL A 269 -12.66 -6.42 1.16
CA VAL A 269 -13.36 -5.85 2.31
C VAL A 269 -14.85 -6.16 2.25
N GLY A 270 -15.43 -6.62 3.37
CA GLY A 270 -16.85 -6.94 3.51
C GLY A 270 -17.14 -8.43 3.62
N ASN A 271 -18.41 -8.84 3.41
CA ASN A 271 -18.85 -10.25 3.46
C ASN A 271 -18.38 -11.10 2.25
N GLN A 272 -17.37 -10.63 1.54
CA GLN A 272 -16.83 -11.31 0.39
C GLN A 272 -15.77 -12.30 0.87
N VAL A 273 -16.01 -13.57 0.63
CA VAL A 273 -15.04 -14.62 0.92
C VAL A 273 -14.11 -14.70 -0.29
N ALA A 274 -12.87 -14.29 -0.11
CA ALA A 274 -11.83 -14.67 -1.05
C ALA A 274 -11.64 -16.19 -0.94
N THR A 275 -12.19 -16.94 -1.87
CA THR A 275 -11.84 -18.35 -2.03
C THR A 275 -10.54 -18.39 -2.80
N GLY A 276 -9.45 -18.08 -2.08
CA GLY A 276 -8.17 -17.83 -2.67
C GLY A 276 -7.57 -19.03 -3.36
N ALA A 277 -7.54 -18.97 -4.66
CA ALA A 277 -6.41 -19.54 -5.38
C ALA A 277 -5.45 -18.38 -5.57
N VAL A 278 -4.36 -18.39 -4.88
CA VAL A 278 -3.33 -17.39 -5.06
C VAL A 278 -2.65 -17.64 -6.39
N ASN A 279 -3.00 -16.85 -7.36
CA ASN A 279 -2.12 -16.57 -8.48
C ASN A 279 -1.66 -15.13 -8.30
N SER A 280 -0.71 -14.90 -7.42
CA SER A 280 0.02 -13.65 -7.43
C SER A 280 1.00 -13.70 -8.59
N THR A 281 0.96 -12.70 -9.45
CA THR A 281 1.90 -12.52 -10.56
C THR A 281 2.79 -11.30 -10.36
N ALA A 282 2.46 -10.45 -9.37
CA ALA A 282 3.24 -9.32 -8.95
C ALA A 282 3.48 -9.39 -7.43
N LEU A 283 4.72 -9.21 -7.03
CA LEU A 283 5.17 -9.15 -5.64
C LEU A 283 6.40 -8.24 -5.63
N GLU A 284 6.29 -7.08 -4.95
CA GLU A 284 7.35 -6.09 -4.90
C GLU A 284 7.39 -5.41 -3.54
N TRP A 285 8.54 -4.95 -3.12
CA TRP A 285 8.70 -4.09 -1.97
C TRP A 285 8.46 -2.63 -2.34
N ASN A 286 7.88 -1.86 -1.42
CA ASN A 286 7.77 -0.43 -1.59
C ASN A 286 9.15 0.25 -1.46
N LEU A 287 9.20 1.56 -1.65
CA LEU A 287 10.45 2.35 -1.67
C LEU A 287 11.16 2.40 -0.31
N THR A 288 10.46 2.13 0.78
CA THR A 288 10.97 2.22 2.16
C THR A 288 11.23 0.88 2.83
N ASP A 289 11.01 -0.24 2.10
CA ASP A 289 11.15 -1.62 2.60
C ASP A 289 10.29 -1.97 3.83
N ASP A 290 9.19 -1.24 4.04
CA ASP A 290 8.26 -1.47 5.15
C ASP A 290 6.92 -2.08 4.72
N GLU A 291 6.64 -2.13 3.41
CA GLU A 291 5.45 -2.75 2.86
C GLU A 291 5.77 -3.60 1.62
N VAL A 292 4.98 -4.65 1.44
CA VAL A 292 4.99 -5.48 0.23
C VAL A 292 3.70 -5.25 -0.56
N VAL A 293 3.84 -4.85 -1.82
CA VAL A 293 2.74 -4.71 -2.77
C VAL A 293 2.59 -6.01 -3.55
N TYR A 294 1.38 -6.50 -3.64
CA TYR A 294 1.09 -7.76 -4.34
C TYR A 294 -0.25 -7.71 -5.08
N ASP A 295 -0.37 -8.44 -6.16
CA ASP A 295 -1.66 -8.72 -6.77
C ASP A 295 -2.28 -9.99 -6.17
N VAL A 296 -3.61 -10.05 -6.13
CA VAL A 296 -4.34 -11.21 -5.66
C VAL A 296 -5.56 -11.50 -6.55
N PHE A 297 -5.66 -12.75 -6.97
CA PHE A 297 -6.83 -13.21 -7.74
C PHE A 297 -7.95 -13.59 -6.80
N ASN A 298 -9.10 -12.98 -6.97
CA ASN A 298 -10.29 -13.19 -6.16
C ASN A 298 -11.41 -13.88 -6.95
N LEU A 299 -12.10 -14.80 -6.30
CA LEU A 299 -13.32 -15.42 -6.79
C LEU A 299 -14.48 -15.10 -5.85
N LEU A 300 -15.48 -14.37 -6.33
CA LEU A 300 -16.73 -14.16 -5.62
C LEU A 300 -17.73 -15.22 -6.02
N THR A 301 -18.12 -16.08 -5.07
CA THR A 301 -19.21 -17.04 -5.25
C THR A 301 -20.48 -16.50 -4.60
N GLY A 302 -21.47 -16.09 -5.38
CA GLY A 302 -22.80 -15.72 -4.90
C GLY A 302 -23.79 -16.89 -5.02
N GLN A 303 -24.83 -16.93 -4.21
CA GLN A 303 -25.94 -17.89 -4.39
C GLN A 303 -26.60 -17.63 -5.76
N GLY A 304 -26.40 -18.56 -6.70
CA GLY A 304 -27.07 -18.58 -7.99
C GLY A 304 -26.38 -17.87 -9.14
N SER A 305 -25.13 -17.43 -9.01
CA SER A 305 -24.36 -16.85 -10.10
C SER A 305 -23.07 -17.61 -10.42
N THR A 306 -22.69 -17.63 -11.70
CA THR A 306 -21.32 -17.92 -12.11
C THR A 306 -20.40 -16.96 -11.40
N GLY A 307 -19.42 -17.47 -10.63
CA GLY A 307 -18.54 -16.66 -9.79
C GLY A 307 -17.87 -15.54 -10.57
N LEU A 308 -17.88 -14.34 -10.03
CA LEU A 308 -17.13 -13.21 -10.56
C LEU A 308 -15.65 -13.40 -10.22
N GLN A 309 -14.79 -13.27 -11.23
CA GLN A 309 -13.33 -13.35 -11.08
C GLN A 309 -12.74 -11.96 -11.28
N PHE A 310 -11.84 -11.52 -10.40
CA PHE A 310 -11.16 -10.25 -10.53
C PHE A 310 -9.80 -10.27 -9.83
N TRP A 311 -8.94 -9.37 -10.27
CA TRP A 311 -7.66 -9.09 -9.62
C TRP A 311 -7.80 -7.88 -8.71
N ASP A 312 -7.14 -7.92 -7.59
CA ASP A 312 -7.03 -6.82 -6.63
C ASP A 312 -5.57 -6.58 -6.28
N ILE A 313 -5.25 -5.41 -5.75
CA ILE A 313 -3.92 -5.06 -5.27
C ILE A 313 -3.98 -4.98 -3.75
N GLY A 314 -3.10 -5.72 -3.09
CA GLY A 314 -2.96 -5.74 -1.65
C GLY A 314 -1.64 -5.14 -1.20
N PHE A 315 -1.63 -4.66 0.04
CA PHE A 315 -0.46 -4.15 0.74
C PHE A 315 -0.31 -4.92 2.06
N LEU A 316 0.91 -5.31 2.38
CA LEU A 316 1.24 -6.07 3.58
C LEU A 316 2.35 -5.38 4.35
#